data_3f1252dd1637563891679b53b47d11d3
#
_entry.id   3f1252dd1637563891679b53b47d11d3
#
_cell.length_a   1.000
_cell.length_b   1.000
_cell.length_c   1.000
_cell.angle_alpha   90.00
_cell.angle_beta   90.00
_cell.angle_gamma   90.00
#
_symmetry.space_group_name_H-M   'P 1'
#
loop_
_entity.id
_entity.type
_entity.pdbx_description
1 polymer ?
#
loop_
_entity_poly.entity_id
_entity_poly.type
_entity_poly.pdbx_seq_one_letter_code
_entity_poly.pdbx_strand_id
1 'polypeptide(L)'
;MTSNAEVKRVWAEDICRLLQSEELNFVVAGGGARDTALGVEPKDYDIVVFGWGSDISRVVGRLDWLDSRLEDYAKQHNLPYEFMPSYHDASEGGDFGSRLYGVFKLGPVDIIVSKCGCWSQVLGEFDFNLNQFYFPSSIPRYSGQYSRDPGEFMAYPYEPKLTADDVQWYPALASLVGSYDDLLTLRVCRPDASLSRMAYMLEKHEKLLPFIQEYVNNKPDHLGGQA
;
A
#
# COMPACT_ATOMS: atom_id res chain seq x y z
N MET A 1 -0.14 -27.02 -10.88
CA MET A 1 0.11 -26.59 -9.48
C MET A 1 0.07 -25.08 -9.45
N THR A 2 -0.82 -24.50 -8.66
CA THR A 2 -0.91 -23.04 -8.46
C THR A 2 0.38 -22.56 -7.79
N SER A 3 0.99 -21.48 -8.29
CA SER A 3 2.20 -20.94 -7.69
C SER A 3 1.89 -20.30 -6.32
N ASN A 4 2.89 -20.22 -5.44
CA ASN A 4 2.73 -19.59 -4.14
C ASN A 4 2.32 -18.09 -4.27
N ALA A 5 2.87 -17.41 -5.28
CA ALA A 5 2.50 -16.02 -5.61
C ALA A 5 1.01 -15.90 -5.98
N GLU A 6 0.50 -16.84 -6.77
CA GLU A 6 -0.91 -16.85 -7.17
C GLU A 6 -1.84 -17.11 -5.98
N VAL A 7 -1.45 -17.99 -5.05
CA VAL A 7 -2.21 -18.23 -3.82
C VAL A 7 -2.29 -16.97 -2.97
N LYS A 8 -1.18 -16.28 -2.75
CA LYS A 8 -1.14 -15.02 -1.99
C LYS A 8 -2.00 -13.93 -2.65
N ARG A 9 -1.96 -13.84 -3.98
CA ARG A 9 -2.77 -12.90 -4.75
C ARG A 9 -4.26 -13.18 -4.56
N VAL A 10 -4.68 -14.44 -4.67
CA VAL A 10 -6.09 -14.82 -4.45
C VAL A 10 -6.57 -14.43 -3.06
N TRP A 11 -5.74 -14.64 -2.02
CA TRP A 11 -6.07 -14.21 -0.67
C TRP A 11 -6.22 -12.68 -0.57
N ALA A 12 -5.31 -11.93 -1.18
CA ALA A 12 -5.41 -10.46 -1.19
C ALA A 12 -6.70 -9.99 -1.90
N GLU A 13 -7.05 -10.60 -3.04
CA GLU A 13 -8.28 -10.30 -3.77
C GLU A 13 -9.53 -10.62 -2.95
N ASP A 14 -9.57 -11.76 -2.25
CA ASP A 14 -10.70 -12.16 -1.42
C ASP A 14 -10.89 -11.21 -0.23
N ILE A 15 -9.80 -10.80 0.41
CA ILE A 15 -9.83 -9.81 1.49
C ILE A 15 -10.28 -8.45 0.96
N CYS A 16 -9.82 -8.02 -0.22
CA CYS A 16 -10.32 -6.80 -0.86
C CYS A 16 -11.84 -6.87 -1.08
N ARG A 17 -12.38 -8.00 -1.53
CA ARG A 17 -13.84 -8.18 -1.68
C ARG A 17 -14.56 -8.10 -0.34
N LEU A 18 -13.99 -8.68 0.72
CA LEU A 18 -14.54 -8.56 2.08
C LEU A 18 -14.58 -7.08 2.51
N LEU A 19 -13.46 -6.35 2.43
CA LEU A 19 -13.40 -4.94 2.82
C LEU A 19 -14.34 -4.07 1.96
N GLN A 20 -14.50 -4.41 0.69
CA GLN A 20 -15.41 -3.74 -0.23
C GLN A 20 -16.88 -3.99 0.14
N SER A 21 -17.25 -5.23 0.53
CA SER A 21 -18.62 -5.53 0.99
C SER A 21 -19.01 -4.80 2.27
N GLU A 22 -18.01 -4.39 3.04
CA GLU A 22 -18.16 -3.61 4.27
C GLU A 22 -18.01 -2.08 4.01
N GLU A 23 -18.03 -1.67 2.75
CA GLU A 23 -17.96 -0.26 2.31
C GLU A 23 -16.74 0.52 2.85
N LEU A 24 -15.63 -0.18 3.05
CA LEU A 24 -14.39 0.45 3.50
C LEU A 24 -13.62 1.07 2.33
N ASN A 25 -13.01 2.23 2.58
CA ASN A 25 -12.05 2.81 1.64
C ASN A 25 -10.69 2.17 1.89
N PHE A 26 -10.07 1.64 0.84
CA PHE A 26 -8.73 1.05 0.94
C PHE A 26 -7.96 1.21 -0.37
N VAL A 27 -6.66 1.00 -0.29
CA VAL A 27 -5.75 0.85 -1.43
C VAL A 27 -4.78 -0.29 -1.15
N VAL A 28 -4.55 -1.15 -2.13
CA VAL A 28 -3.46 -2.13 -2.08
C VAL A 28 -2.21 -1.44 -2.57
N ALA A 29 -1.18 -1.35 -1.72
CA ALA A 29 0.02 -0.57 -2.02
C ALA A 29 1.27 -1.21 -1.39
N GLY A 30 2.42 -0.62 -1.61
CA GLY A 30 3.64 -1.06 -0.95
C GLY A 30 4.42 -2.15 -1.68
N GLY A 31 5.09 -2.98 -0.90
CA GLY A 31 6.00 -4.00 -1.38
C GLY A 31 5.36 -5.05 -2.27
N GLY A 32 4.18 -5.54 -1.90
CA GLY A 32 3.44 -6.54 -2.66
C GLY A 32 3.00 -6.03 -4.04
N ALA A 33 2.54 -4.78 -4.11
CA ALA A 33 2.19 -4.13 -5.36
C ALA A 33 3.43 -3.97 -6.27
N ARG A 34 4.55 -3.49 -5.73
CA ARG A 34 5.82 -3.39 -6.44
C ARG A 34 6.30 -4.73 -6.97
N ASP A 35 6.37 -5.74 -6.11
CA ASP A 35 6.92 -7.04 -6.48
C ASP A 35 6.07 -7.68 -7.60
N THR A 36 4.74 -7.51 -7.54
CA THR A 36 3.82 -7.91 -8.60
C THR A 36 4.10 -7.16 -9.92
N ALA A 37 4.29 -5.83 -9.86
CA ALA A 37 4.60 -5.03 -11.06
C ALA A 37 5.92 -5.44 -11.72
N LEU A 38 6.91 -5.81 -10.91
CA LEU A 38 8.23 -6.23 -11.36
C LEU A 38 8.31 -7.72 -11.74
N GLY A 39 7.20 -8.47 -11.67
CA GLY A 39 7.20 -9.91 -11.94
C GLY A 39 7.95 -10.75 -10.90
N VAL A 40 8.17 -10.20 -9.70
CA VAL A 40 8.81 -10.88 -8.57
C VAL A 40 7.73 -11.43 -7.64
N GLU A 41 8.00 -12.59 -7.01
CA GLU A 41 7.06 -13.14 -6.03
C GLU A 41 6.95 -12.20 -4.81
N PRO A 42 5.75 -11.67 -4.49
CA PRO A 42 5.56 -10.84 -3.31
C PRO A 42 5.69 -11.69 -2.03
N LYS A 43 6.28 -11.08 -1.00
CA LYS A 43 6.33 -11.70 0.32
C LYS A 43 4.94 -11.72 0.97
N ASP A 44 4.29 -10.57 0.97
CA ASP A 44 2.98 -10.27 1.55
C ASP A 44 2.31 -9.15 0.72
N TYR A 45 1.03 -8.90 0.98
CA TYR A 45 0.31 -7.77 0.40
C TYR A 45 -0.15 -6.83 1.51
N ASP A 46 0.14 -5.53 1.34
CA ASP A 46 -0.33 -4.48 2.22
C ASP A 46 -1.63 -3.88 1.67
N ILE A 47 -2.72 -3.98 2.43
CA ILE A 47 -4.00 -3.33 2.15
C ILE A 47 -4.18 -2.20 3.16
N VAL A 48 -4.12 -0.96 2.70
CA VAL A 48 -4.21 0.20 3.59
C VAL A 48 -5.62 0.75 3.58
N VAL A 49 -6.30 0.62 4.71
CA VAL A 49 -7.63 1.21 4.97
C VAL A 49 -7.45 2.65 5.44
N PHE A 50 -8.28 3.58 4.94
CA PHE A 50 -8.18 5.00 5.22
C PHE A 50 -9.54 5.69 5.32
N GLY A 51 -9.56 6.99 5.68
CA GLY A 51 -10.77 7.81 5.70
C GLY A 51 -11.66 7.63 6.91
N TRP A 52 -11.11 7.13 8.03
CA TRP A 52 -11.90 6.91 9.26
C TRP A 52 -12.09 8.17 10.11
N GLY A 53 -11.44 9.28 9.75
CA GLY A 53 -11.49 10.53 10.48
C GLY A 53 -10.71 10.51 11.79
N SER A 54 -10.88 11.54 12.62
CA SER A 54 -10.12 11.76 13.86
C SER A 54 -10.92 11.52 15.15
N ASP A 55 -12.20 11.14 15.04
CA ASP A 55 -13.03 10.82 16.22
C ASP A 55 -12.63 9.45 16.78
N ILE A 56 -11.83 9.48 17.84
CA ILE A 56 -11.25 8.29 18.48
C ILE A 56 -12.32 7.29 18.91
N SER A 57 -13.47 7.75 19.44
CA SER A 57 -14.52 6.84 19.90
C SER A 57 -15.14 6.03 18.74
N ARG A 58 -15.33 6.69 17.61
CA ARG A 58 -15.79 6.01 16.39
C ARG A 58 -14.75 5.08 15.81
N VAL A 59 -13.48 5.50 15.83
CA VAL A 59 -12.37 4.68 15.33
C VAL A 59 -12.24 3.40 16.15
N VAL A 60 -12.28 3.47 17.49
CA VAL A 60 -12.20 2.28 18.35
C VAL A 60 -13.35 1.31 18.04
N GLY A 61 -14.59 1.79 17.98
CA GLY A 61 -15.72 0.91 17.65
C GLY A 61 -15.62 0.27 16.25
N ARG A 62 -15.03 0.99 15.28
CA ARG A 62 -14.77 0.43 13.95
C ARG A 62 -13.63 -0.58 13.94
N LEU A 63 -12.59 -0.36 14.76
CA LEU A 63 -11.50 -1.33 14.91
C LEU A 63 -12.00 -2.62 15.53
N ASP A 64 -12.76 -2.55 16.65
CA ASP A 64 -13.34 -3.72 17.30
C ASP A 64 -14.25 -4.51 16.36
N TRP A 65 -15.05 -3.79 15.57
CA TRP A 65 -15.91 -4.42 14.58
C TRP A 65 -15.09 -5.09 13.45
N LEU A 66 -14.07 -4.42 12.91
CA LEU A 66 -13.23 -4.98 11.87
C LEU A 66 -12.42 -6.17 12.39
N ASP A 67 -11.91 -6.08 13.62
CA ASP A 67 -11.22 -7.17 14.32
C ASP A 67 -12.07 -8.43 14.34
N SER A 68 -13.31 -8.32 14.83
CA SER A 68 -14.25 -9.44 14.86
C SER A 68 -14.51 -10.04 13.46
N ARG A 69 -14.70 -9.20 12.45
CA ARG A 69 -14.96 -9.65 11.07
C ARG A 69 -13.78 -10.40 10.47
N LEU A 70 -12.56 -9.89 10.67
CA LEU A 70 -11.35 -10.51 10.15
C LEU A 70 -10.97 -11.78 10.91
N GLU A 71 -11.20 -11.82 12.22
CA GLU A 71 -11.01 -13.02 13.02
C GLU A 71 -11.95 -14.14 12.58
N ASP A 72 -13.23 -13.83 12.35
CA ASP A 72 -14.21 -14.80 11.86
C ASP A 72 -13.82 -15.32 10.47
N TYR A 73 -13.38 -14.43 9.58
CA TYR A 73 -12.89 -14.81 8.25
C TYR A 73 -11.67 -15.73 8.37
N ALA A 74 -10.70 -15.38 9.24
CA ALA A 74 -9.52 -16.19 9.49
C ALA A 74 -9.86 -17.61 9.98
N LYS A 75 -10.80 -17.73 10.92
CA LYS A 75 -11.30 -19.01 11.42
C LYS A 75 -11.94 -19.86 10.33
N GLN A 76 -12.79 -19.24 9.48
CA GLN A 76 -13.46 -19.93 8.37
C GLN A 76 -12.47 -20.50 7.35
N HIS A 77 -11.36 -19.78 7.11
CA HIS A 77 -10.37 -20.15 6.10
C HIS A 77 -9.10 -20.79 6.66
N ASN A 78 -9.08 -21.04 7.99
CA ASN A 78 -7.92 -21.59 8.70
C ASN A 78 -6.63 -20.82 8.46
N LEU A 79 -6.72 -19.47 8.48
CA LEU A 79 -5.58 -18.57 8.32
C LEU A 79 -5.03 -18.14 9.69
N PRO A 80 -3.71 -17.96 9.83
CA PRO A 80 -3.16 -17.28 10.99
C PRO A 80 -3.67 -15.85 11.05
N TYR A 81 -4.02 -15.41 12.25
CA TYR A 81 -4.57 -14.07 12.49
C TYR A 81 -3.90 -13.43 13.71
N GLU A 82 -3.58 -12.16 13.59
CA GLU A 82 -3.02 -11.36 14.67
C GLU A 82 -3.48 -9.89 14.50
N PHE A 83 -3.97 -9.28 15.57
CA PHE A 83 -4.23 -7.85 15.63
C PHE A 83 -3.15 -7.16 16.47
N MET A 84 -2.53 -6.14 15.89
CA MET A 84 -1.58 -5.27 16.55
C MET A 84 -2.19 -3.87 16.66
N PRO A 85 -2.66 -3.44 17.84
CA PRO A 85 -3.10 -2.08 18.05
C PRO A 85 -1.92 -1.11 17.84
N SER A 86 -2.23 0.13 17.48
CA SER A 86 -1.26 1.13 17.05
C SER A 86 0.09 1.05 17.76
N TYR A 87 1.12 0.86 17.00
CA TYR A 87 2.51 0.76 17.46
C TYR A 87 2.90 2.01 18.24
N HIS A 88 3.03 1.86 19.56
CA HIS A 88 3.74 2.81 20.41
C HIS A 88 5.22 2.45 20.58
N ASP A 89 5.71 1.50 19.77
CA ASP A 89 7.11 1.10 19.89
C ASP A 89 8.01 2.06 19.10
N ALA A 90 8.44 3.11 19.82
CA ALA A 90 9.42 4.07 19.33
C ALA A 90 10.81 3.46 19.09
N SER A 91 10.99 2.15 19.35
CA SER A 91 12.29 1.49 19.30
C SER A 91 12.71 1.05 17.88
N GLU A 92 11.78 0.91 16.95
CA GLU A 92 12.09 0.50 15.56
C GLU A 92 12.05 1.64 14.52
N GLY A 93 12.43 2.81 14.90
CA GLY A 93 12.80 3.85 13.94
C GLY A 93 11.64 4.53 13.25
N GLY A 94 11.22 5.63 13.82
CA GLY A 94 10.38 6.60 13.17
C GLY A 94 8.92 6.57 13.62
N ASP A 95 8.28 7.69 13.43
CA ASP A 95 6.91 8.01 13.80
C ASP A 95 5.82 7.24 13.01
N PHE A 96 6.17 6.08 12.41
CA PHE A 96 5.23 5.33 11.58
C PHE A 96 4.01 4.84 12.39
N GLY A 97 4.24 4.35 13.60
CA GLY A 97 3.16 3.89 14.48
C GLY A 97 2.17 4.99 14.88
N SER A 98 2.61 6.26 14.99
CA SER A 98 1.73 7.39 15.30
C SER A 98 0.72 7.68 14.19
N ARG A 99 0.95 7.19 12.98
CA ARG A 99 0.13 7.40 11.77
C ARG A 99 -0.89 6.31 11.52
N LEU A 100 -0.85 5.25 12.33
CA LEU A 100 -1.74 4.10 12.21
C LEU A 100 -2.69 4.06 13.41
N TYR A 101 -3.84 3.43 13.20
CA TYR A 101 -4.73 2.99 14.25
C TYR A 101 -4.45 1.53 14.65
N GLY A 102 -3.96 0.71 13.73
CA GLY A 102 -3.60 -0.68 13.99
C GLY A 102 -3.25 -1.43 12.70
N VAL A 103 -2.77 -2.64 12.86
CA VAL A 103 -2.46 -3.57 11.78
C VAL A 103 -3.07 -4.93 12.09
N PHE A 104 -3.78 -5.49 11.14
CA PHE A 104 -4.29 -6.85 11.20
C PHE A 104 -3.47 -7.71 10.24
N LYS A 105 -2.85 -8.76 10.76
CA LYS A 105 -2.15 -9.76 9.94
C LYS A 105 -3.07 -10.94 9.68
N LEU A 106 -3.26 -11.27 8.41
CA LEU A 106 -4.18 -12.29 7.98
C LEU A 106 -3.52 -13.18 6.92
N GLY A 107 -2.80 -14.20 7.35
CA GLY A 107 -1.99 -15.02 6.46
C GLY A 107 -0.95 -14.20 5.71
N PRO A 108 -1.00 -14.16 4.35
CA PRO A 108 -0.06 -13.41 3.53
C PRO A 108 -0.51 -11.95 3.28
N VAL A 109 -1.44 -11.42 4.06
CA VAL A 109 -2.00 -10.07 3.88
C VAL A 109 -1.92 -9.29 5.17
N ASP A 110 -1.38 -8.09 5.10
CA ASP A 110 -1.39 -7.12 6.18
C ASP A 110 -2.44 -6.04 5.88
N ILE A 111 -3.42 -5.86 6.78
CA ILE A 111 -4.45 -4.83 6.68
C ILE A 111 -4.06 -3.71 7.63
N ILE A 112 -3.63 -2.59 7.08
CA ILE A 112 -3.08 -1.44 7.80
C ILE A 112 -4.16 -0.38 7.91
N VAL A 113 -4.61 -0.03 9.11
CA VAL A 113 -5.60 1.03 9.32
C VAL A 113 -4.89 2.35 9.54
N SER A 114 -4.87 3.18 8.51
CA SER A 114 -4.17 4.47 8.48
C SER A 114 -5.03 5.62 8.98
N LYS A 115 -4.38 6.64 9.55
CA LYS A 115 -5.00 7.94 9.90
C LYS A 115 -5.19 8.86 8.70
N CYS A 116 -4.72 8.48 7.51
CA CYS A 116 -4.87 9.26 6.29
C CYS A 116 -6.34 9.42 5.89
N GLY A 117 -6.68 10.57 5.33
CA GLY A 117 -8.02 10.87 4.86
C GLY A 117 -8.33 10.35 3.46
N CYS A 118 -7.29 10.11 2.64
CA CYS A 118 -7.42 9.67 1.25
C CYS A 118 -6.24 8.79 0.82
N TRP A 119 -6.41 8.09 -0.31
CA TRP A 119 -5.41 7.16 -0.83
C TRP A 119 -4.09 7.83 -1.24
N SER A 120 -4.15 9.07 -1.76
CA SER A 120 -2.93 9.79 -2.15
C SER A 120 -2.07 10.16 -0.94
N GLN A 121 -2.70 10.48 0.20
CA GLN A 121 -1.97 10.65 1.46
C GLN A 121 -1.31 9.35 1.91
N VAL A 122 -2.03 8.21 1.79
CA VAL A 122 -1.44 6.90 2.11
C VAL A 122 -0.16 6.68 1.33
N LEU A 123 -0.17 6.93 0.02
CA LEU A 123 1.03 6.74 -0.82
C LEU A 123 2.14 7.73 -0.49
N GLY A 124 1.79 8.96 -0.12
CA GLY A 124 2.74 9.98 0.34
C GLY A 124 3.41 9.65 1.67
N GLU A 125 2.82 8.76 2.48
CA GLU A 125 3.35 8.32 3.77
C GLU A 125 4.40 7.20 3.66
N PHE A 126 4.59 6.58 2.50
CA PHE A 126 5.65 5.60 2.33
C PHE A 126 7.04 6.24 2.40
N ASP A 127 7.97 5.56 3.04
CA ASP A 127 9.31 6.02 3.34
C ASP A 127 10.24 6.14 2.12
N PHE A 128 9.99 5.32 1.08
CA PHE A 128 10.80 5.27 -0.14
C PHE A 128 9.93 5.20 -1.39
N ASN A 129 10.41 5.80 -2.49
CA ASN A 129 9.75 5.72 -3.80
C ASN A 129 9.52 4.27 -4.24
N LEU A 130 10.43 3.37 -3.90
CA LEU A 130 10.32 1.93 -4.18
C LEU A 130 9.10 1.27 -3.53
N ASN A 131 8.52 1.86 -2.49
CA ASN A 131 7.32 1.36 -1.82
C ASN A 131 6.04 2.07 -2.25
N GLN A 132 6.11 3.05 -3.16
CA GLN A 132 4.94 3.83 -3.61
C GLN A 132 4.20 3.20 -4.80
N PHE A 133 4.31 1.89 -4.98
CA PHE A 133 3.50 1.14 -5.94
C PHE A 133 2.10 0.88 -5.37
N TYR A 134 1.10 0.84 -6.24
CA TYR A 134 -0.28 0.60 -5.84
C TYR A 134 -1.09 -0.04 -6.98
N PHE A 135 -2.22 -0.64 -6.63
CA PHE A 135 -3.20 -1.14 -7.60
C PHE A 135 -4.32 -0.12 -7.81
N PRO A 136 -4.41 0.55 -8.97
CA PRO A 136 -5.47 1.52 -9.25
C PRO A 136 -6.88 0.95 -9.13
N SER A 137 -7.05 -0.34 -9.44
CA SER A 137 -8.33 -1.05 -9.31
C SER A 137 -8.84 -1.15 -7.87
N SER A 138 -7.96 -0.99 -6.88
CA SER A 138 -8.33 -0.99 -5.46
C SER A 138 -8.78 0.38 -4.94
N ILE A 139 -8.59 1.46 -5.74
CA ILE A 139 -8.95 2.81 -5.32
C ILE A 139 -10.46 3.03 -5.53
N PRO A 140 -11.19 3.54 -4.50
CA PRO A 140 -12.59 3.88 -4.64
C PRO A 140 -12.78 4.92 -5.74
N ARG A 141 -13.66 4.65 -6.71
CA ARG A 141 -14.08 5.67 -7.67
C ARG A 141 -15.04 6.64 -6.99
N TYR A 142 -15.01 7.90 -7.36
CA TYR A 142 -15.85 8.99 -6.83
C TYR A 142 -17.36 8.69 -6.86
N SER A 143 -17.81 7.67 -7.61
CA SER A 143 -19.19 7.23 -7.71
C SER A 143 -19.61 6.15 -6.71
N GLY A 144 -18.75 5.78 -5.75
CA GLY A 144 -18.99 4.64 -4.85
C GLY A 144 -18.98 3.27 -5.55
N GLN A 145 -18.67 3.25 -6.84
CA GLN A 145 -18.51 2.01 -7.60
C GLN A 145 -17.05 1.68 -7.74
N TYR A 146 -16.62 0.64 -7.06
CA TYR A 146 -15.32 0.04 -7.30
C TYR A 146 -15.28 -0.57 -8.71
N SER A 147 -14.13 -0.54 -9.36
CA SER A 147 -13.97 -1.25 -10.63
C SER A 147 -14.25 -2.72 -10.38
N ARG A 148 -15.29 -3.26 -11.05
CA ARG A 148 -15.69 -4.67 -10.90
C ARG A 148 -14.83 -5.63 -11.72
N ASP A 149 -13.80 -5.14 -12.36
CA ASP A 149 -12.94 -5.97 -13.18
C ASP A 149 -11.70 -6.40 -12.37
N PRO A 150 -11.78 -7.55 -11.65
CA PRO A 150 -10.63 -8.05 -10.88
C PRO A 150 -9.50 -8.58 -11.78
N GLY A 151 -9.67 -8.52 -13.12
CA GLY A 151 -8.74 -9.06 -14.08
C GLY A 151 -7.49 -8.21 -14.30
N GLU A 152 -7.49 -6.94 -13.89
CA GLU A 152 -6.34 -6.04 -14.06
C GLU A 152 -5.70 -5.68 -12.72
N PHE A 153 -5.12 -6.67 -12.06
CA PHE A 153 -4.16 -6.44 -10.98
C PHE A 153 -2.82 -6.00 -11.60
N MET A 154 -2.83 -4.83 -12.23
CA MET A 154 -1.59 -4.18 -12.67
C MET A 154 -1.22 -3.12 -11.65
N ALA A 155 -0.08 -3.32 -10.98
CA ALA A 155 0.47 -2.33 -10.07
C ALA A 155 1.27 -1.29 -10.86
N TYR A 156 1.12 -0.04 -10.47
CA TYR A 156 1.82 1.08 -11.05
C TYR A 156 2.58 1.85 -9.98
N PRO A 157 3.73 2.45 -10.31
CA PRO A 157 4.34 3.44 -9.43
C PRO A 157 3.40 4.64 -9.31
N TYR A 158 3.32 5.18 -8.11
CA TYR A 158 2.55 6.38 -7.86
C TYR A 158 3.28 7.59 -8.47
N GLU A 159 2.68 8.18 -9.49
CA GLU A 159 3.08 9.48 -10.01
C GLU A 159 2.03 10.51 -9.55
N PRO A 160 2.31 11.29 -8.51
CA PRO A 160 1.39 12.34 -8.11
C PRO A 160 1.30 13.37 -9.23
N LYS A 161 0.13 13.49 -9.86
CA LYS A 161 -0.19 14.71 -10.61
C LYS A 161 -0.44 15.78 -9.56
N LEU A 162 0.63 16.50 -9.19
CA LEU A 162 0.52 17.58 -8.23
C LEU A 162 -0.33 18.69 -8.82
N THR A 163 -1.46 18.96 -8.22
CA THR A 163 -2.18 20.21 -8.40
C THR A 163 -1.52 21.30 -7.56
N ALA A 164 -1.79 22.58 -7.87
CA ALA A 164 -1.31 23.69 -7.05
C ALA A 164 -1.73 23.55 -5.58
N ASP A 165 -2.91 22.96 -5.33
CA ASP A 165 -3.44 22.72 -4.00
C ASP A 165 -2.68 21.59 -3.27
N ASP A 166 -2.30 20.51 -3.99
CA ASP A 166 -1.51 19.42 -3.42
C ASP A 166 -0.14 19.91 -2.96
N VAL A 167 0.52 20.77 -3.73
CA VAL A 167 1.81 21.38 -3.36
C VAL A 167 1.68 22.27 -2.12
N GLN A 168 0.56 22.99 -1.98
CA GLN A 168 0.32 23.85 -0.83
C GLN A 168 0.09 23.05 0.45
N TRP A 169 -0.64 21.94 0.36
CA TRP A 169 -0.99 21.10 1.52
C TRP A 169 0.07 20.04 1.85
N TYR A 170 0.83 19.58 0.85
CA TYR A 170 1.83 18.51 0.98
C TYR A 170 3.15 18.86 0.31
N PRO A 171 3.95 19.80 0.87
CA PRO A 171 5.23 20.20 0.28
C PRO A 171 6.20 19.04 0.06
N ALA A 172 6.09 17.97 0.87
CA ALA A 172 6.89 16.76 0.71
C ALA A 172 6.58 16.00 -0.58
N LEU A 173 5.37 16.13 -1.14
CA LEU A 173 5.01 15.51 -2.41
C LEU A 173 5.72 16.18 -3.60
N ALA A 174 6.12 17.44 -3.48
CA ALA A 174 6.86 18.14 -4.53
C ALA A 174 8.20 17.47 -4.88
N SER A 175 8.78 16.70 -3.96
CA SER A 175 10.00 15.92 -4.19
C SER A 175 9.73 14.55 -4.84
N LEU A 176 8.47 14.14 -4.98
CA LEU A 176 8.05 12.83 -5.50
C LEU A 176 7.67 12.88 -6.99
N VAL A 177 7.72 14.05 -7.61
CA VAL A 177 7.51 14.21 -9.05
C VAL A 177 8.69 13.57 -9.77
N GLY A 178 8.57 12.29 -10.03
CA GLY A 178 9.55 11.53 -10.78
C GLY A 178 8.92 10.82 -11.96
N SER A 179 9.68 10.75 -13.04
CA SER A 179 9.39 9.83 -14.14
C SER A 179 9.63 8.38 -13.69
N TYR A 180 9.23 7.39 -14.49
CA TYR A 180 9.59 5.98 -14.27
C TYR A 180 11.10 5.75 -14.11
N ASP A 181 11.93 6.61 -14.72
CA ASP A 181 13.38 6.57 -14.60
C ASP A 181 13.86 6.80 -13.16
N ASP A 182 13.04 7.45 -12.33
CA ASP A 182 13.34 7.64 -10.91
C ASP A 182 13.36 6.34 -10.09
N LEU A 183 12.75 5.26 -10.60
CA LEU A 183 12.84 3.94 -9.97
C LEU A 183 14.26 3.34 -10.03
N LEU A 184 15.08 3.77 -10.98
CA LEU A 184 16.50 3.39 -11.06
C LEU A 184 17.34 3.98 -9.93
N THR A 185 16.80 5.01 -9.24
CA THR A 185 17.42 5.63 -8.08
C THR A 185 16.53 5.46 -6.86
N LEU A 186 17.07 4.87 -5.79
CA LEU A 186 16.35 4.81 -4.53
C LEU A 186 16.27 6.19 -3.90
N ARG A 187 15.06 6.68 -3.65
CA ARG A 187 14.81 7.96 -2.99
C ARG A 187 14.14 7.76 -1.64
N VAL A 188 14.65 8.50 -0.67
CA VAL A 188 13.99 8.65 0.63
C VAL A 188 12.89 9.68 0.46
N CYS A 189 11.64 9.27 0.64
CA CYS A 189 10.47 10.14 0.52
C CYS A 189 10.10 10.78 1.86
N ARG A 190 10.63 10.24 2.97
CA ARG A 190 10.39 10.74 4.32
C ARG A 190 11.69 10.88 5.09
N PRO A 191 11.92 12.04 5.76
CA PRO A 191 13.17 12.33 6.46
C PRO A 191 13.36 11.53 7.75
N ASP A 192 12.30 10.88 8.27
CA ASP A 192 12.30 10.11 9.52
C ASP A 192 12.60 8.61 9.32
N ALA A 193 12.97 8.21 8.11
CA ALA A 193 13.43 6.84 7.87
C ALA A 193 14.70 6.56 8.67
N SER A 194 14.70 5.47 9.48
CA SER A 194 15.85 5.08 10.27
C SER A 194 17.03 4.61 9.41
N LEU A 195 18.24 4.68 9.95
CA LEU A 195 19.46 4.19 9.25
C LEU A 195 19.37 2.70 8.91
N SER A 196 18.81 1.90 9.81
CA SER A 196 18.58 0.46 9.56
C SER A 196 17.61 0.23 8.44
N ARG A 197 16.52 1.04 8.37
CA ARG A 197 15.55 0.98 7.30
C ARG A 197 16.16 1.43 5.96
N MET A 198 16.99 2.46 5.97
CA MET A 198 17.73 2.91 4.77
C MET A 198 18.65 1.80 4.25
N ALA A 199 19.43 1.15 5.12
CA ALA A 199 20.33 0.07 4.74
C ALA A 199 19.55 -1.12 4.14
N TYR A 200 18.46 -1.53 4.78
CA TYR A 200 17.58 -2.58 4.27
C TYR A 200 17.01 -2.24 2.88
N MET A 201 16.57 -0.99 2.68
CA MET A 201 15.97 -0.58 1.40
C MET A 201 17.01 -0.43 0.29
N LEU A 202 18.24 -0.04 0.62
CA LEU A 202 19.35 -0.05 -0.34
C LEU A 202 19.65 -1.46 -0.83
N GLU A 203 19.81 -2.42 0.07
CA GLU A 203 20.03 -3.82 -0.30
C GLU A 203 18.88 -4.39 -1.13
N LYS A 204 17.65 -4.05 -0.76
CA LYS A 204 16.46 -4.47 -1.50
C LYS A 204 16.41 -3.85 -2.90
N HIS A 205 16.74 -2.58 -3.04
CA HIS A 205 16.79 -1.89 -4.33
C HIS A 205 17.84 -2.52 -5.25
N GLU A 206 19.04 -2.79 -4.73
CA GLU A 206 20.12 -3.46 -5.50
C GLU A 206 19.66 -4.84 -6.02
N LYS A 207 18.98 -5.63 -5.20
CA LYS A 207 18.44 -6.93 -5.60
C LYS A 207 17.33 -6.82 -6.68
N LEU A 208 16.53 -5.75 -6.63
CA LEU A 208 15.43 -5.51 -7.57
C LEU A 208 15.87 -4.77 -8.84
N LEU A 209 17.05 -4.18 -8.86
CA LEU A 209 17.51 -3.32 -9.95
C LEU A 209 17.39 -3.95 -11.36
N PRO A 210 17.74 -5.25 -11.57
CA PRO A 210 17.54 -5.87 -12.89
C PRO A 210 16.07 -5.89 -13.33
N PHE A 211 15.15 -6.19 -12.42
CA PHE A 211 13.72 -6.21 -12.70
C PHE A 211 13.15 -4.81 -12.93
N ILE A 212 13.66 -3.82 -12.18
CA ILE A 212 13.30 -2.40 -12.37
C ILE A 212 13.75 -1.93 -13.75
N GLN A 213 14.97 -2.28 -14.19
CA GLN A 213 15.47 -1.93 -15.52
C GLN A 213 14.62 -2.55 -16.62
N GLU A 214 14.25 -3.83 -16.47
CA GLU A 214 13.35 -4.49 -17.39
C GLU A 214 11.98 -3.84 -17.45
N TYR A 215 11.40 -3.52 -16.30
CA TYR A 215 10.11 -2.83 -16.17
C TYR A 215 10.14 -1.45 -16.84
N VAL A 216 11.18 -0.64 -16.58
CA VAL A 216 11.36 0.69 -17.18
C VAL A 216 11.51 0.59 -18.70
N ASN A 217 12.27 -0.39 -19.19
CA ASN A 217 12.51 -0.58 -20.63
C ASN A 217 11.28 -1.09 -21.39
N ASN A 218 10.44 -1.89 -20.72
CA ASN A 218 9.22 -2.48 -21.30
C ASN A 218 7.96 -1.67 -21.02
N LYS A 219 8.11 -0.43 -20.56
CA LYS A 219 7.03 0.49 -20.22
C LYS A 219 5.94 0.48 -21.30
N PRO A 220 4.70 0.13 -20.96
CA PRO A 220 3.60 0.32 -21.90
C PRO A 220 3.42 1.81 -22.19
N ASP A 221 3.38 2.17 -23.48
CA ASP A 221 3.24 3.56 -23.98
C ASP A 221 1.94 4.27 -23.51
N HIS A 222 1.11 3.60 -22.72
CA HIS A 222 -0.21 4.08 -22.30
C HIS A 222 -0.19 5.18 -21.24
N LEU A 223 0.96 5.48 -20.63
CA LEU A 223 1.08 6.57 -19.64
C LEU A 223 1.75 7.82 -20.20
N GLY A 224 2.19 7.79 -21.45
CA GLY A 224 2.89 8.90 -22.13
C GLY A 224 2.03 9.82 -22.98
N GLY A 225 0.73 9.91 -22.76
CA GLY A 225 -0.10 10.66 -23.68
C GLY A 225 -1.38 11.26 -23.12
N GLN A 226 -1.25 12.20 -22.19
CA GLN A 226 -2.22 13.29 -22.03
C GLN A 226 -1.47 14.48 -21.41
N ALA A 227 -0.82 15.24 -22.29
CA ALA A 227 -0.45 16.63 -22.02
C ALA A 227 -1.69 17.51 -22.10
#